data_f9c26e1d47ce56fc67c04bf3e683544b
#
_entry.id   f9c26e1d47ce56fc67c04bf3e683544b
#
_cell.length_a   1.000
_cell.length_b   1.000
_cell.length_c   1.000
_cell.angle_alpha   90.00
_cell.angle_beta   90.00
_cell.angle_gamma   90.00
#
_symmetry.space_group_name_H-M   'P 1'
#
loop_
_entity.id
_entity.type
_entity.pdbx_description
1 polymer ?
#
loop_
_entity_poly.entity_id
_entity_poly.type
_entity_poly.pdbx_seq_one_letter_code
_entity_poly.pdbx_strand_id
1 'polypeptide(L)'
;SKEELEISRNRYIDKLRSRIARPVKSNADYVDLCTNAFLFGIQIVNKPDVLKAYTSYSMETAKEQALFKDIADALLDPRENLTVVCAVPSEYPSSKAQELFETAWASGKQMSALPVIDVSDTLFTVLTAPKISVKSPKKDPMSGGVVWTFSNGFKVVYRRMDTAGRLYWSMGLGAGYSSIPDLEKGEGAFVADVFRMYDIAGMKGEEFRNFLELNDIEMNVRVGLSSSSISGTAHKDNLGLLLRTLAAVANERELDREAYDEYMKNEQL
;
A
#
# COMPACT_ATOMS: atom_id res chain seq x y z
N SER A 1 11.92 8.84 12.11
CA SER A 1 11.71 10.27 12.39
C SER A 1 10.50 10.48 13.30
N LYS A 2 10.28 11.69 13.78
CA LYS A 2 9.08 12.06 14.55
C LYS A 2 7.84 11.96 13.67
N GLU A 3 7.95 12.40 12.45
CA GLU A 3 6.89 12.39 11.44
C GLU A 3 6.42 10.96 11.13
N GLU A 4 7.34 10.04 10.97
CA GLU A 4 7.02 8.62 10.73
C GLU A 4 6.30 7.98 11.92
N LEU A 5 6.73 8.30 13.16
CA LEU A 5 6.05 7.82 14.36
C LEU A 5 4.63 8.37 14.47
N GLU A 6 4.42 9.67 14.17
CA GLU A 6 3.11 10.29 14.17
C GLU A 6 2.19 9.70 13.11
N ILE A 7 2.70 9.47 11.90
CA ILE A 7 1.96 8.82 10.81
C ILE A 7 1.56 7.39 11.21
N SER A 8 2.50 6.61 11.73
CA SER A 8 2.25 5.22 12.16
C SER A 8 1.21 5.15 13.28
N ARG A 9 1.30 6.07 14.24
CA ARG A 9 0.32 6.22 15.32
C ARG A 9 -1.08 6.54 14.79
N ASN A 10 -1.18 7.53 13.92
CA ASN A 10 -2.47 7.95 13.37
C ASN A 10 -3.12 6.82 12.55
N ARG A 11 -2.34 6.10 11.76
CA ARG A 11 -2.81 4.88 11.05
C ARG A 11 -3.34 3.82 12.01
N TYR A 12 -2.63 3.57 13.11
CA TYR A 12 -3.08 2.60 14.10
C TYR A 12 -4.38 3.03 14.78
N ILE A 13 -4.52 4.32 15.12
CA ILE A 13 -5.74 4.91 15.66
C ILE A 13 -6.91 4.73 14.67
N ASP A 14 -6.72 5.01 13.40
CA ASP A 14 -7.78 4.86 12.39
C ASP A 14 -8.13 3.39 12.16
N LYS A 15 -7.17 2.50 12.21
CA LYS A 15 -7.40 1.05 12.18
C LYS A 15 -8.21 0.58 13.39
N LEU A 16 -7.93 1.12 14.59
CA LEU A 16 -8.72 0.84 15.79
C LEU A 16 -10.15 1.36 15.66
N ARG A 17 -10.34 2.61 15.18
CA ARG A 17 -11.66 3.19 14.93
C ARG A 17 -12.49 2.32 13.97
N SER A 18 -11.88 1.93 12.85
CA SER A 18 -12.51 1.05 11.86
C SER A 18 -12.93 -0.30 12.46
N ARG A 19 -12.09 -0.88 13.31
CA ARG A 19 -12.38 -2.15 13.99
C ARG A 19 -13.49 -2.02 15.05
N ILE A 20 -13.59 -0.87 15.73
CA ILE A 20 -14.64 -0.59 16.70
C ILE A 20 -15.99 -0.38 15.99
N ALA A 21 -15.98 0.29 14.84
CA ALA A 21 -17.17 0.57 14.04
C ALA A 21 -17.76 -0.67 13.34
N ARG A 22 -17.08 -1.81 13.31
CA ARG A 22 -17.63 -3.05 12.74
C ARG A 22 -18.84 -3.52 13.57
N PRO A 23 -20.03 -3.66 12.96
CA PRO A 23 -21.28 -3.89 13.70
C PRO A 23 -21.39 -5.28 14.31
N VAL A 24 -20.67 -6.28 13.79
CA VAL A 24 -20.74 -7.69 14.27
C VAL A 24 -19.34 -8.27 14.29
N LYS A 25 -18.98 -8.85 15.43
CA LYS A 25 -17.83 -9.75 15.53
C LYS A 25 -18.28 -11.16 15.24
N SER A 26 -17.54 -11.87 14.40
CA SER A 26 -17.77 -13.30 14.18
C SER A 26 -17.30 -14.12 15.38
N ASN A 27 -17.80 -15.35 15.50
CA ASN A 27 -17.25 -16.29 16.50
C ASN A 27 -15.76 -16.54 16.28
N ALA A 28 -15.28 -16.51 15.04
CA ALA A 28 -13.85 -16.62 14.72
C ALA A 28 -13.03 -15.48 15.34
N ASP A 29 -13.51 -14.23 15.31
CA ASP A 29 -12.82 -13.11 15.95
C ASP A 29 -12.64 -13.31 17.47
N TYR A 30 -13.60 -13.96 18.13
CA TYR A 30 -13.50 -14.26 19.56
C TYR A 30 -12.57 -15.46 19.82
N VAL A 31 -12.63 -16.49 18.98
CA VAL A 31 -11.73 -17.65 19.06
C VAL A 31 -10.28 -17.18 18.91
N ASP A 32 -9.97 -16.38 17.90
CA ASP A 32 -8.63 -15.84 17.68
C ASP A 32 -8.17 -15.00 18.88
N LEU A 33 -9.05 -14.17 19.43
CA LEU A 33 -8.73 -13.36 20.60
C LEU A 33 -8.38 -14.23 21.82
N CYS A 34 -9.19 -15.25 22.10
CA CYS A 34 -8.99 -16.16 23.21
C CYS A 34 -7.74 -17.05 23.00
N THR A 35 -7.54 -17.52 21.78
CA THR A 35 -6.36 -18.32 21.42
C THR A 35 -5.08 -17.53 21.60
N ASN A 36 -5.03 -16.30 21.12
CA ASN A 36 -3.86 -15.44 21.30
C ASN A 36 -3.61 -15.09 22.78
N ALA A 37 -4.69 -14.84 23.54
CA ALA A 37 -4.57 -14.61 24.98
C ALA A 37 -4.00 -15.82 25.71
N PHE A 38 -4.44 -17.02 25.35
CA PHE A 38 -3.99 -18.27 25.96
C PHE A 38 -2.54 -18.63 25.57
N LEU A 39 -2.22 -18.57 24.28
CA LEU A 39 -0.91 -19.00 23.75
C LEU A 39 0.21 -18.01 24.09
N PHE A 40 -0.08 -16.72 24.06
CA PHE A 40 0.93 -15.68 24.17
C PHE A 40 0.80 -14.83 25.43
N GLY A 41 -0.11 -15.17 26.34
CA GLY A 41 -0.35 -14.38 27.55
C GLY A 41 -0.85 -12.95 27.28
N ILE A 42 -1.39 -12.69 26.11
CA ILE A 42 -1.86 -11.36 25.72
C ILE A 42 -3.13 -11.02 26.49
N GLN A 43 -3.12 -9.91 27.21
CA GLN A 43 -4.27 -9.45 27.95
C GLN A 43 -5.42 -9.09 26.99
N ILE A 44 -6.62 -9.61 27.26
CA ILE A 44 -7.83 -9.24 26.52
C ILE A 44 -8.24 -7.84 26.95
N VAL A 45 -8.01 -6.86 26.10
CA VAL A 45 -8.31 -5.46 26.35
C VAL A 45 -9.48 -5.01 25.47
N ASN A 46 -10.34 -4.17 26.02
CA ASN A 46 -11.44 -3.55 25.26
C ASN A 46 -10.87 -2.53 24.24
N LYS A 47 -11.25 -2.68 22.97
CA LYS A 47 -10.72 -1.80 21.90
C LYS A 47 -10.99 -0.31 22.11
N PRO A 48 -12.16 0.14 22.62
CA PRO A 48 -12.38 1.54 23.00
C PRO A 48 -11.38 2.06 24.04
N ASP A 49 -11.00 1.25 25.01
CA ASP A 49 -10.03 1.66 26.03
C ASP A 49 -8.61 1.76 25.45
N VAL A 50 -8.27 0.85 24.54
CA VAL A 50 -7.02 0.95 23.76
C VAL A 50 -7.01 2.23 22.92
N LEU A 51 -8.09 2.54 22.23
CA LEU A 51 -8.22 3.77 21.45
C LEU A 51 -8.04 5.01 22.31
N LYS A 52 -8.69 5.04 23.48
CA LYS A 52 -8.58 6.13 24.45
C LYS A 52 -7.13 6.28 24.93
N ALA A 53 -6.45 5.19 25.25
CA ALA A 53 -5.05 5.21 25.66
C ALA A 53 -4.15 5.79 24.56
N TYR A 54 -4.29 5.33 23.32
CA TYR A 54 -3.49 5.83 22.20
C TYR A 54 -3.78 7.29 21.85
N THR A 55 -5.01 7.75 21.96
CA THR A 55 -5.38 9.14 21.68
C THR A 55 -4.94 10.11 22.78
N SER A 56 -4.88 9.66 24.03
CA SER A 56 -4.45 10.48 25.17
C SER A 56 -2.95 10.43 25.43
N TYR A 57 -2.24 9.48 24.81
CA TYR A 57 -0.79 9.34 24.98
C TYR A 57 -0.04 10.51 24.33
N SER A 58 0.78 11.18 25.10
CA SER A 58 1.69 12.21 24.60
C SER A 58 2.97 11.55 24.13
N MET A 59 3.26 11.65 22.84
CA MET A 59 4.49 11.09 22.26
C MET A 59 5.73 11.88 22.70
N GLU A 60 6.66 11.17 23.32
CA GLU A 60 8.00 11.69 23.58
C GLU A 60 8.99 10.99 22.64
N THR A 61 9.25 11.61 21.49
CA THR A 61 10.01 11.00 20.37
C THR A 61 11.29 10.29 20.82
N ALA A 62 12.03 10.86 21.77
CA ALA A 62 13.26 10.26 22.25
C ALA A 62 13.04 8.92 23.00
N LYS A 63 11.94 8.79 23.76
CA LYS A 63 11.59 7.54 24.46
C LYS A 63 11.13 6.47 23.49
N GLU A 64 10.32 6.85 22.51
CA GLU A 64 9.84 5.90 21.50
C GLU A 64 10.97 5.40 20.60
N GLN A 65 11.88 6.29 20.21
CA GLN A 65 13.06 5.89 19.45
C GLN A 65 13.98 4.95 20.25
N ALA A 66 14.18 5.21 21.56
CA ALA A 66 14.94 4.34 22.42
C ALA A 66 14.27 2.96 22.54
N LEU A 67 12.95 2.92 22.79
CA LEU A 67 12.19 1.66 22.85
C LEU A 67 12.25 0.88 21.53
N PHE A 68 12.09 1.58 20.40
CA PHE A 68 12.21 0.96 19.09
C PHE A 68 13.61 0.37 18.87
N LYS A 69 14.63 1.11 19.26
CA LYS A 69 16.02 0.62 19.19
C LYS A 69 16.24 -0.63 20.04
N ASP A 70 15.76 -0.62 21.28
CA ASP A 70 15.88 -1.76 22.19
C ASP A 70 15.18 -3.02 21.63
N ILE A 71 13.99 -2.84 21.04
CA ILE A 71 13.25 -3.92 20.39
C ILE A 71 14.00 -4.40 19.13
N ALA A 72 14.48 -3.50 18.31
CA ALA A 72 15.24 -3.84 17.11
C ALA A 72 16.53 -4.58 17.45
N ASP A 73 17.27 -4.11 18.44
CA ASP A 73 18.50 -4.76 18.91
C ASP A 73 18.20 -6.18 19.43
N ALA A 74 17.10 -6.37 20.17
CA ALA A 74 16.70 -7.68 20.69
C ALA A 74 16.23 -8.65 19.59
N LEU A 75 15.50 -8.15 18.57
CA LEU A 75 14.98 -8.97 17.48
C LEU A 75 16.03 -9.29 16.42
N LEU A 76 16.99 -8.38 16.22
CA LEU A 76 17.99 -8.46 15.16
C LEU A 76 19.36 -8.86 15.68
N ASP A 77 19.49 -9.38 16.92
CA ASP A 77 20.76 -9.93 17.37
C ASP A 77 21.08 -11.24 16.62
N PRO A 78 22.08 -11.24 15.72
CA PRO A 78 22.39 -12.40 14.88
C PRO A 78 22.90 -13.60 15.67
N ARG A 79 23.27 -13.41 16.94
CA ARG A 79 23.84 -14.47 17.76
C ARG A 79 22.79 -15.33 18.45
N GLU A 80 21.59 -14.81 18.65
CA GLU A 80 20.58 -15.48 19.49
C GLU A 80 19.35 -15.97 18.73
N ASN A 81 18.85 -15.23 17.75
CA ASN A 81 17.54 -15.51 17.16
C ASN A 81 17.47 -15.36 15.61
N LEU A 82 18.61 -15.23 14.94
CA LEU A 82 18.60 -15.02 13.49
C LEU A 82 18.83 -16.34 12.74
N THR A 83 17.86 -16.73 11.92
CA THR A 83 18.01 -17.78 10.92
C THR A 83 17.93 -17.16 9.54
N VAL A 84 18.99 -17.28 8.75
CA VAL A 84 19.03 -16.80 7.37
C VAL A 84 18.82 -17.97 6.43
N VAL A 85 17.82 -17.88 5.56
CA VAL A 85 17.55 -18.88 4.51
C VAL A 85 17.80 -18.21 3.16
N CYS A 86 18.78 -18.71 2.42
CA CYS A 86 19.09 -18.21 1.09
C CYS A 86 18.82 -19.29 0.04
N ALA A 87 18.07 -18.91 -1.01
CA ALA A 87 17.99 -19.73 -2.23
C ALA A 87 19.15 -19.30 -3.16
N VAL A 88 20.07 -20.22 -3.40
CA VAL A 88 21.24 -19.98 -4.25
C VAL A 88 21.39 -21.13 -5.23
N PRO A 89 22.03 -20.92 -6.38
CA PRO A 89 22.38 -22.02 -7.30
C PRO A 89 23.11 -23.15 -6.57
N SER A 90 22.89 -24.41 -6.97
CA SER A 90 23.44 -25.58 -6.30
C SER A 90 24.96 -25.60 -6.18
N GLU A 91 25.64 -24.87 -7.04
CA GLU A 91 27.10 -24.76 -7.09
C GLU A 91 27.65 -23.68 -6.15
N TYR A 92 26.79 -22.90 -5.47
CA TYR A 92 27.22 -21.83 -4.60
C TYR A 92 27.56 -22.34 -3.21
N PRO A 93 28.82 -22.23 -2.74
CA PRO A 93 29.21 -22.73 -1.44
C PRO A 93 28.48 -22.04 -0.29
N SER A 94 27.92 -22.80 0.64
CA SER A 94 27.25 -22.25 1.83
C SER A 94 28.17 -21.35 2.67
N SER A 95 29.47 -21.68 2.75
CA SER A 95 30.47 -20.87 3.45
C SER A 95 30.62 -19.47 2.85
N LYS A 96 30.51 -19.33 1.53
CA LYS A 96 30.58 -18.04 0.85
C LYS A 96 29.31 -17.20 1.10
N ALA A 97 28.14 -17.84 1.17
CA ALA A 97 26.90 -17.16 1.52
C ALA A 97 26.96 -16.61 2.96
N GLN A 98 27.50 -17.41 3.89
CA GLN A 98 27.70 -16.99 5.28
C GLN A 98 28.70 -15.81 5.37
N GLU A 99 29.84 -15.90 4.71
CA GLU A 99 30.84 -14.81 4.69
C GLU A 99 30.26 -13.51 4.15
N LEU A 100 29.50 -13.57 3.04
CA LEU A 100 28.82 -12.40 2.48
C LEU A 100 27.82 -11.79 3.45
N PHE A 101 27.03 -12.65 4.10
CA PHE A 101 26.07 -12.20 5.11
C PHE A 101 26.78 -11.50 6.27
N GLU A 102 27.81 -12.14 6.86
CA GLU A 102 28.58 -11.58 7.98
C GLU A 102 29.24 -10.26 7.61
N THR A 103 29.79 -10.18 6.40
CA THR A 103 30.41 -8.95 5.88
C THR A 103 29.38 -7.84 5.70
N ALA A 104 28.25 -8.14 5.08
CA ALA A 104 27.17 -7.18 4.87
C ALA A 104 26.59 -6.70 6.19
N TRP A 105 26.38 -7.61 7.15
CA TRP A 105 25.89 -7.29 8.48
C TRP A 105 26.86 -6.39 9.26
N ALA A 106 28.16 -6.72 9.25
CA ALA A 106 29.19 -5.93 9.91
C ALA A 106 29.37 -4.54 9.27
N SER A 107 29.13 -4.41 7.98
CA SER A 107 29.28 -3.13 7.26
C SER A 107 28.27 -2.07 7.66
N GLY A 108 27.15 -2.48 8.29
CA GLY A 108 26.14 -1.62 8.92
C GLY A 108 25.81 -0.38 8.11
N LYS A 109 25.21 -0.52 6.92
CA LYS A 109 24.70 0.66 6.24
C LYS A 109 23.62 1.30 7.10
N GLN A 110 23.89 2.49 7.62
CA GLN A 110 22.85 3.33 8.16
C GLN A 110 21.80 3.53 7.07
N MET A 111 20.60 3.02 7.30
CA MET A 111 19.47 3.39 6.46
C MET A 111 19.25 4.90 6.64
N SER A 112 19.37 5.65 5.57
CA SER A 112 18.91 7.03 5.55
C SER A 112 17.41 7.05 5.81
N ALA A 113 16.94 8.04 6.58
CA ALA A 113 15.51 8.26 6.72
C ALA A 113 14.86 8.33 5.33
N LEU A 114 13.70 7.68 5.17
CA LEU A 114 12.95 7.79 3.94
C LEU A 114 12.67 9.26 3.64
N PRO A 115 12.92 9.75 2.43
CA PRO A 115 12.60 11.12 2.08
C PRO A 115 11.10 11.34 2.29
N VAL A 116 10.76 12.35 3.08
CA VAL A 116 9.38 12.81 3.16
C VAL A 116 9.09 13.55 1.86
N ILE A 117 8.30 12.93 0.99
CA ILE A 117 7.89 13.56 -0.25
C ILE A 117 6.87 14.65 0.09
N ASP A 118 7.23 15.88 -0.19
CA ASP A 118 6.32 17.02 -0.02
C ASP A 118 5.14 16.85 -1.00
N VAL A 119 3.96 16.65 -0.44
CA VAL A 119 2.70 16.47 -1.16
C VAL A 119 2.10 17.83 -1.56
N SER A 120 2.95 18.79 -1.88
CA SER A 120 2.48 20.09 -2.37
C SER A 120 1.58 19.92 -3.61
N ASP A 121 0.73 20.91 -3.87
CA ASP A 121 -0.16 20.89 -5.04
C ASP A 121 0.60 20.88 -6.38
N THR A 122 1.92 21.05 -6.33
CA THR A 122 2.82 21.04 -7.48
C THR A 122 3.40 19.65 -7.81
N LEU A 123 3.24 18.65 -6.92
CA LEU A 123 3.80 17.31 -7.12
C LEU A 123 3.23 16.63 -8.38
N PHE A 124 1.96 16.83 -8.65
CA PHE A 124 1.29 16.30 -9.85
C PHE A 124 0.95 17.42 -10.83
N THR A 125 1.20 17.16 -12.10
CA THR A 125 0.79 18.10 -13.16
C THR A 125 -0.71 18.38 -13.06
N VAL A 126 -1.07 19.65 -13.00
CA VAL A 126 -2.48 20.05 -13.03
C VAL A 126 -3.01 19.78 -14.44
N LEU A 127 -3.70 18.66 -14.57
CA LEU A 127 -4.37 18.34 -15.84
C LEU A 127 -5.48 19.36 -16.08
N THR A 128 -5.38 20.11 -17.17
CA THR A 128 -6.48 20.95 -17.62
C THR A 128 -7.63 20.05 -18.01
N ALA A 129 -8.62 19.91 -17.13
CA ALA A 129 -9.79 19.09 -17.43
C ALA A 129 -10.50 19.65 -18.67
N PRO A 130 -10.73 18.84 -19.71
CA PRO A 130 -11.59 19.26 -20.80
C PRO A 130 -12.97 19.62 -20.25
N LYS A 131 -13.67 20.54 -20.89
CA LYS A 131 -15.05 20.90 -20.50
C LYS A 131 -15.97 19.69 -20.71
N ILE A 132 -16.06 18.87 -19.66
CA ILE A 132 -16.89 17.66 -19.65
C ILE A 132 -18.19 17.98 -18.93
N SER A 133 -19.32 17.81 -19.60
CA SER A 133 -20.62 17.96 -18.97
C SER A 133 -21.00 16.67 -18.23
N VAL A 134 -21.71 16.83 -17.11
CA VAL A 134 -22.24 15.72 -16.34
C VAL A 134 -23.75 15.67 -16.50
N LYS A 135 -24.29 14.52 -16.86
CA LYS A 135 -25.74 14.30 -16.87
C LYS A 135 -26.28 14.27 -15.45
N SER A 136 -27.54 14.63 -15.28
CA SER A 136 -28.22 14.53 -13.98
C SER A 136 -28.02 13.15 -13.36
N PRO A 137 -27.65 13.09 -12.06
CA PRO A 137 -27.39 11.84 -11.39
C PRO A 137 -28.64 10.96 -11.34
N LYS A 138 -28.44 9.65 -11.48
CA LYS A 138 -29.52 8.66 -11.39
C LYS A 138 -29.24 7.71 -10.24
N LYS A 139 -30.31 7.26 -9.56
CA LYS A 139 -30.18 6.22 -8.56
C LYS A 139 -29.85 4.88 -9.24
N ASP A 140 -28.86 4.19 -8.74
CA ASP A 140 -28.52 2.85 -9.21
C ASP A 140 -29.27 1.80 -8.39
N PRO A 141 -30.13 0.99 -9.03
CA PRO A 141 -30.94 0.00 -8.32
C PRO A 141 -30.10 -1.16 -7.75
N MET A 142 -28.94 -1.46 -8.34
CA MET A 142 -28.07 -2.56 -7.88
C MET A 142 -27.27 -2.17 -6.65
N SER A 143 -26.56 -1.06 -6.68
CA SER A 143 -25.73 -0.62 -5.57
C SER A 143 -26.51 0.17 -4.51
N GLY A 144 -27.68 0.71 -4.88
CA GLY A 144 -28.42 1.70 -4.07
C GLY A 144 -27.73 3.06 -4.00
N GLY A 145 -26.69 3.25 -4.78
CA GLY A 145 -25.91 4.48 -4.89
C GLY A 145 -26.46 5.44 -5.95
N VAL A 146 -25.64 6.42 -6.29
CA VAL A 146 -25.91 7.43 -7.32
C VAL A 146 -24.90 7.28 -8.43
N VAL A 147 -25.36 7.29 -9.67
CA VAL A 147 -24.51 7.22 -10.88
C VAL A 147 -24.48 8.57 -11.56
N TRP A 148 -23.28 9.10 -11.76
CA TRP A 148 -23.00 10.22 -12.66
C TRP A 148 -22.47 9.68 -13.99
N THR A 149 -23.02 10.14 -15.09
CA THR A 149 -22.54 9.81 -16.42
C THR A 149 -22.00 11.09 -17.06
N PHE A 150 -20.74 11.04 -17.45
CA PHE A 150 -20.06 12.15 -18.11
C PHE A 150 -20.25 12.09 -19.63
N SER A 151 -20.10 13.23 -20.32
CA SER A 151 -20.29 13.31 -21.77
C SER A 151 -19.33 12.45 -22.59
N ASN A 152 -18.16 12.13 -22.03
CA ASN A 152 -17.16 11.21 -22.61
C ASN A 152 -17.48 9.72 -22.36
N GLY A 153 -18.61 9.40 -21.74
CA GLY A 153 -19.00 8.03 -21.42
C GLY A 153 -18.49 7.51 -20.07
N PHE A 154 -17.61 8.24 -19.39
CA PHE A 154 -17.14 7.86 -18.07
C PHE A 154 -18.30 7.85 -17.06
N LYS A 155 -18.29 6.87 -16.16
CA LYS A 155 -19.33 6.73 -15.13
C LYS A 155 -18.69 6.67 -13.76
N VAL A 156 -19.28 7.40 -12.82
CA VAL A 156 -18.93 7.32 -11.40
C VAL A 156 -20.13 6.82 -10.62
N VAL A 157 -19.97 5.75 -9.88
CA VAL A 157 -20.98 5.22 -8.97
C VAL A 157 -20.52 5.54 -7.55
N TYR A 158 -21.34 6.24 -6.80
CA TYR A 158 -21.06 6.60 -5.43
C TYR A 158 -22.15 6.07 -4.49
N ARG A 159 -21.73 5.41 -3.43
CA ARG A 159 -22.61 5.00 -2.34
C ARG A 159 -22.03 5.45 -1.01
N ARG A 160 -22.82 6.19 -0.26
CA ARG A 160 -22.47 6.54 1.12
C ARG A 160 -22.69 5.34 2.03
N MET A 161 -21.65 4.98 2.79
CA MET A 161 -21.66 3.90 3.77
C MET A 161 -20.97 4.39 5.05
N ASP A 162 -21.28 3.77 6.17
CA ASP A 162 -20.51 3.98 7.39
C ASP A 162 -19.25 3.11 7.34
N THR A 163 -18.13 3.75 7.01
CA THR A 163 -16.83 3.10 6.79
C THR A 163 -15.77 3.60 7.76
N ALA A 164 -16.20 4.25 8.86
CA ALA A 164 -15.32 4.86 9.85
C ALA A 164 -14.24 5.80 9.23
N GLY A 165 -14.64 6.56 8.20
CA GLY A 165 -13.77 7.53 7.54
C GLY A 165 -12.90 6.97 6.41
N ARG A 166 -13.07 5.70 6.03
CA ARG A 166 -12.36 5.13 4.88
C ARG A 166 -13.19 5.20 3.60
N LEU A 167 -12.50 5.48 2.50
CA LEU A 167 -13.01 5.35 1.15
C LEU A 167 -12.61 3.97 0.62
N TYR A 168 -13.56 3.23 0.09
CA TYR A 168 -13.34 2.05 -0.73
C TYR A 168 -13.62 2.44 -2.17
N TRP A 169 -12.68 2.22 -3.05
CA TRP A 169 -12.77 2.68 -4.43
C TRP A 169 -12.29 1.62 -5.41
N SER A 170 -12.83 1.68 -6.62
CA SER A 170 -12.39 0.84 -7.72
C SER A 170 -12.63 1.57 -9.03
N MET A 171 -11.66 1.53 -9.92
CA MET A 171 -11.74 2.02 -11.29
C MET A 171 -11.60 0.82 -12.23
N GLY A 172 -12.61 0.55 -13.02
CA GLY A 172 -12.63 -0.54 -14.01
C GLY A 172 -12.43 -0.03 -15.41
N LEU A 173 -11.70 -0.78 -16.21
CA LEU A 173 -11.49 -0.60 -17.64
C LEU A 173 -11.99 -1.83 -18.37
N GLY A 174 -12.79 -1.66 -19.43
CA GLY A 174 -13.27 -2.74 -20.31
C GLY A 174 -12.20 -3.20 -21.30
N ALA A 175 -10.93 -3.17 -20.89
CA ALA A 175 -9.79 -3.63 -21.68
C ALA A 175 -8.84 -4.41 -20.77
N GLY A 176 -8.36 -5.54 -21.25
CA GLY A 176 -7.36 -6.38 -20.58
C GLY A 176 -6.18 -6.65 -21.50
N TYR A 177 -5.34 -7.60 -21.13
CA TYR A 177 -4.15 -7.89 -21.92
C TYR A 177 -4.50 -8.43 -23.34
N SER A 178 -5.69 -8.99 -23.58
CA SER A 178 -6.14 -9.34 -24.93
C SER A 178 -6.35 -8.15 -25.87
N SER A 179 -6.38 -6.93 -25.32
CA SER A 179 -6.49 -5.69 -26.10
C SER A 179 -5.13 -5.08 -26.46
N ILE A 180 -4.05 -5.67 -25.98
CA ILE A 180 -2.68 -5.23 -26.29
C ILE A 180 -2.26 -5.94 -27.57
N PRO A 181 -1.97 -5.20 -28.64
CA PRO A 181 -1.53 -5.82 -29.89
C PRO A 181 -0.16 -6.48 -29.69
N ASP A 182 0.09 -7.52 -30.44
CA ASP A 182 1.39 -8.18 -30.59
C ASP A 182 1.94 -8.86 -29.32
N LEU A 183 1.11 -9.09 -28.30
CA LEU A 183 1.51 -9.92 -27.15
C LEU A 183 1.67 -11.38 -27.58
N GLU A 184 2.82 -11.94 -27.24
CA GLU A 184 3.09 -13.36 -27.42
C GLU A 184 2.37 -14.23 -26.37
N LYS A 185 2.31 -15.53 -26.66
CA LYS A 185 1.64 -16.49 -25.77
C LYS A 185 2.38 -16.55 -24.41
N GLY A 186 1.68 -16.19 -23.34
CA GLY A 186 2.20 -16.18 -21.97
C GLY A 186 2.54 -14.77 -21.46
N GLU A 187 2.87 -13.80 -22.30
CA GLU A 187 3.26 -12.46 -21.88
C GLU A 187 2.16 -11.72 -21.10
N GLY A 188 0.89 -12.03 -21.38
CA GLY A 188 -0.24 -11.44 -20.64
C GLY A 188 -0.18 -11.63 -19.13
N ALA A 189 0.50 -12.66 -18.65
CA ALA A 189 0.67 -12.93 -17.23
C ALA A 189 1.56 -11.86 -16.55
N PHE A 190 2.50 -11.28 -17.27
CA PHE A 190 3.50 -10.33 -16.75
C PHE A 190 3.05 -8.87 -16.83
N VAL A 191 1.97 -8.55 -17.54
CA VAL A 191 1.53 -7.15 -17.75
C VAL A 191 1.30 -6.41 -16.43
N ALA A 192 0.76 -7.09 -15.41
CA ALA A 192 0.52 -6.47 -14.11
C ALA A 192 1.82 -6.20 -13.33
N ASP A 193 2.84 -7.04 -13.52
CA ASP A 193 4.14 -6.88 -12.87
C ASP A 193 4.95 -5.78 -13.54
N VAL A 194 4.94 -5.71 -14.87
CA VAL A 194 5.55 -4.61 -15.63
C VAL A 194 4.94 -3.26 -15.25
N PHE A 195 3.64 -3.21 -14.94
CA PHE A 195 3.01 -1.97 -14.49
C PHE A 195 3.65 -1.41 -13.21
N ARG A 196 4.20 -2.27 -12.35
CA ARG A 196 4.87 -1.86 -11.09
C ARG A 196 6.26 -1.26 -11.32
N MET A 197 6.80 -1.37 -12.53
CA MET A 197 8.11 -0.86 -12.92
C MET A 197 8.03 0.51 -13.58
N TYR A 198 6.87 1.14 -13.54
CA TYR A 198 6.71 2.51 -14.01
C TYR A 198 7.00 3.50 -12.90
N ASP A 199 7.80 4.51 -13.23
CA ASP A 199 7.89 5.73 -12.45
C ASP A 199 6.61 6.52 -12.63
N ILE A 200 6.06 7.01 -11.54
CA ILE A 200 4.79 7.78 -11.53
C ILE A 200 5.08 9.19 -11.06
N ALA A 201 4.77 10.18 -11.88
CA ALA A 201 5.03 11.60 -11.61
C ALA A 201 6.50 11.86 -11.18
N GLY A 202 7.44 11.17 -11.82
CA GLY A 202 8.88 11.26 -11.53
C GLY A 202 9.34 10.53 -10.26
N MET A 203 8.45 9.90 -9.52
CA MET A 203 8.78 9.04 -8.39
C MET A 203 9.10 7.62 -8.88
N LYS A 204 10.23 7.08 -8.46
CA LYS A 204 10.55 5.67 -8.68
C LYS A 204 9.56 4.74 -7.99
N GLY A 205 9.44 3.51 -8.46
CA GLY A 205 8.42 2.57 -7.95
C GLY A 205 8.44 2.38 -6.44
N GLU A 206 9.60 2.42 -5.78
CA GLU A 206 9.72 2.36 -4.33
C GLU A 206 9.28 3.67 -3.65
N GLU A 207 9.69 4.81 -4.19
CA GLU A 207 9.29 6.13 -3.70
C GLU A 207 7.78 6.31 -3.82
N PHE A 208 7.19 5.90 -4.94
CA PHE A 208 5.75 5.94 -5.15
C PHE A 208 5.00 5.05 -4.16
N ARG A 209 5.49 3.84 -3.87
CA ARG A 209 4.91 2.98 -2.83
C ARG A 209 4.96 3.62 -1.46
N ASN A 210 6.11 4.20 -1.09
CA ASN A 210 6.27 4.92 0.17
C ASN A 210 5.34 6.13 0.25
N PHE A 211 5.21 6.88 -0.85
CA PHE A 211 4.27 7.99 -0.96
C PHE A 211 2.83 7.54 -0.70
N LEU A 212 2.36 6.46 -1.35
CA LEU A 212 1.04 5.91 -1.12
C LEU A 212 0.84 5.51 0.34
N GLU A 213 1.84 4.83 0.89
CA GLU A 213 1.81 4.36 2.27
C GLU A 213 1.77 5.51 3.27
N LEU A 214 2.59 6.52 3.13
CA LEU A 214 2.61 7.71 3.99
C LEU A 214 1.30 8.50 3.95
N ASN A 215 0.59 8.45 2.82
CA ASN A 215 -0.69 9.11 2.65
C ASN A 215 -1.91 8.21 2.90
N ASP A 216 -1.71 7.03 3.47
CA ASP A 216 -2.78 6.06 3.76
C ASP A 216 -3.66 5.75 2.52
N ILE A 217 -3.01 5.58 1.37
CA ILE A 217 -3.63 5.19 0.11
C ILE A 217 -3.16 3.78 -0.22
N GLU A 218 -4.09 2.83 -0.29
CA GLU A 218 -3.84 1.52 -0.86
C GLU A 218 -4.23 1.51 -2.33
N MET A 219 -3.39 0.92 -3.16
CA MET A 219 -3.63 0.77 -4.59
C MET A 219 -3.22 -0.62 -5.06
N ASN A 220 -4.17 -1.34 -5.65
CA ASN A 220 -3.95 -2.65 -6.23
C ASN A 220 -4.34 -2.62 -7.70
N VAL A 221 -3.42 -3.02 -8.56
CA VAL A 221 -3.63 -3.13 -10.01
C VAL A 221 -3.87 -4.59 -10.36
N ARG A 222 -4.91 -4.82 -11.13
CA ARG A 222 -5.23 -6.13 -11.68
C ARG A 222 -5.47 -6.02 -13.18
N VAL A 223 -4.75 -6.80 -13.94
CA VAL A 223 -4.92 -6.90 -15.40
C VAL A 223 -5.39 -8.32 -15.72
N GLY A 224 -6.61 -8.43 -16.23
CA GLY A 224 -7.17 -9.70 -16.66
C GLY A 224 -7.21 -9.82 -18.19
N LEU A 225 -7.77 -10.91 -18.70
CA LEU A 225 -7.87 -11.16 -20.13
C LEU A 225 -8.63 -10.05 -20.87
N SER A 226 -9.82 -9.70 -20.41
CA SER A 226 -10.73 -8.77 -21.10
C SER A 226 -11.06 -7.52 -20.28
N SER A 227 -10.58 -7.41 -19.05
CA SER A 227 -10.83 -6.26 -18.19
C SER A 227 -9.67 -6.02 -17.27
N SER A 228 -9.47 -4.77 -16.89
CA SER A 228 -8.46 -4.35 -15.89
C SER A 228 -9.12 -3.50 -14.83
N SER A 229 -8.53 -3.47 -13.64
CA SER A 229 -9.01 -2.61 -12.58
C SER A 229 -7.86 -2.11 -11.71
N ILE A 230 -8.06 -0.91 -11.18
CA ILE A 230 -7.27 -0.36 -10.10
C ILE A 230 -8.22 -0.15 -8.94
N SER A 231 -7.90 -0.67 -7.75
CA SER A 231 -8.79 -0.59 -6.61
C SER A 231 -8.01 -0.47 -5.31
N GLY A 232 -8.66 0.00 -4.27
CA GLY A 232 -8.02 0.13 -2.98
C GLY A 232 -8.85 0.85 -1.94
N THR A 233 -8.15 1.36 -0.94
CA THR A 233 -8.73 2.17 0.13
C THR A 233 -7.93 3.46 0.33
N ALA A 234 -8.57 4.48 0.89
CA ALA A 234 -7.90 5.70 1.30
C ALA A 234 -8.64 6.34 2.48
N HIS A 235 -8.00 7.23 3.23
CA HIS A 235 -8.71 8.07 4.18
C HIS A 235 -9.60 9.07 3.43
N LYS A 236 -10.78 9.35 3.97
CA LYS A 236 -11.77 10.25 3.32
C LYS A 236 -11.22 11.64 3.03
N ASP A 237 -10.33 12.14 3.91
CA ASP A 237 -9.74 13.48 3.78
C ASP A 237 -8.70 13.52 2.65
N ASN A 238 -8.20 12.36 2.21
CA ASN A 238 -7.26 12.21 1.11
C ASN A 238 -7.93 12.01 -0.26
N LEU A 239 -9.25 12.20 -0.38
CA LEU A 239 -9.94 12.03 -1.66
C LEU A 239 -9.33 12.87 -2.79
N GLY A 240 -9.00 14.14 -2.52
CA GLY A 240 -8.38 15.02 -3.51
C GLY A 240 -7.01 14.50 -3.96
N LEU A 241 -6.20 14.05 -3.02
CA LEU A 241 -4.91 13.45 -3.30
C LEU A 241 -5.04 12.13 -4.08
N LEU A 242 -5.95 11.24 -3.67
CA LEU A 242 -6.26 10.00 -4.39
C LEU A 242 -6.61 10.27 -5.86
N LEU A 243 -7.49 11.23 -6.14
CA LEU A 243 -7.88 11.54 -7.51
C LEU A 243 -6.72 12.08 -8.34
N ARG A 244 -5.85 12.92 -7.76
CA ARG A 244 -4.62 13.38 -8.41
C ARG A 244 -3.64 12.24 -8.67
N THR A 245 -3.47 11.34 -7.70
CA THR A 245 -2.64 10.14 -7.85
C THR A 245 -3.14 9.23 -8.97
N LEU A 246 -4.45 9.01 -9.06
CA LEU A 246 -5.04 8.22 -10.15
C LEU A 246 -4.84 8.90 -11.52
N ALA A 247 -4.93 10.22 -11.57
CA ALA A 247 -4.64 10.98 -12.79
C ALA A 247 -3.16 10.86 -13.20
N ALA A 248 -2.23 10.94 -12.25
CA ALA A 248 -0.80 10.72 -12.51
C ALA A 248 -0.52 9.31 -13.00
N VAL A 249 -1.07 8.29 -12.35
CA VAL A 249 -0.96 6.89 -12.80
C VAL A 249 -1.46 6.70 -14.24
N ALA A 250 -2.46 7.45 -14.66
CA ALA A 250 -2.97 7.37 -16.02
C ALA A 250 -2.12 8.13 -17.06
N ASN A 251 -1.50 9.25 -16.67
CA ASN A 251 -0.94 10.21 -17.63
C ASN A 251 0.55 10.52 -17.43
N GLU A 252 1.10 10.32 -16.23
CA GLU A 252 2.46 10.74 -15.87
C GLU A 252 3.31 9.52 -15.45
N ARG A 253 3.44 8.57 -16.38
CA ARG A 253 4.18 7.33 -16.17
C ARG A 253 5.32 7.17 -17.17
N GLU A 254 6.48 6.75 -16.68
CA GLU A 254 7.66 6.42 -17.47
C GLU A 254 8.17 5.04 -17.04
N LEU A 255 8.54 4.19 -18.02
CA LEU A 255 9.06 2.87 -17.70
C LEU A 255 10.48 2.98 -17.14
N ASP A 256 10.70 2.50 -15.91
CA ASP A 256 12.04 2.29 -15.37
C ASP A 256 12.68 1.10 -16.09
N ARG A 257 13.56 1.42 -17.04
CA ARG A 257 14.25 0.43 -17.87
C ARG A 257 15.18 -0.47 -17.05
N GLU A 258 15.83 0.07 -16.03
CA GLU A 258 16.73 -0.68 -15.18
C GLU A 258 15.97 -1.74 -14.37
N ALA A 259 14.87 -1.34 -13.74
CA ALA A 259 13.99 -2.25 -13.02
C ALA A 259 13.37 -3.32 -13.95
N TYR A 260 13.01 -2.94 -15.17
CA TYR A 260 12.49 -3.89 -16.16
C TYR A 260 13.55 -4.89 -16.61
N ASP A 261 14.77 -4.45 -16.93
CA ASP A 261 15.85 -5.31 -17.35
C ASP A 261 16.30 -6.28 -16.24
N GLU A 262 16.27 -5.84 -14.98
CA GLU A 262 16.55 -6.69 -13.83
C GLU A 262 15.45 -7.75 -13.66
N TYR A 263 14.19 -7.37 -13.76
CA TYR A 263 13.07 -8.30 -13.72
C TYR A 263 13.17 -9.37 -14.82
N MET A 264 13.43 -8.96 -16.05
CA MET A 264 13.57 -9.89 -17.19
C MET A 264 14.73 -10.87 -17.01
N LYS A 265 15.82 -10.46 -16.38
CA LYS A 265 16.93 -11.38 -16.03
C LYS A 265 16.51 -12.41 -15.00
N ASN A 266 15.72 -12.00 -14.01
CA ASN A 266 15.26 -12.90 -12.94
C ASN A 266 14.22 -13.90 -13.45
N GLU A 267 13.36 -13.51 -14.40
CA GLU A 267 12.36 -14.41 -15.00
C GLU A 267 12.94 -15.39 -16.03
N GLN A 268 14.15 -15.14 -16.53
CA GLN A 268 14.85 -16.05 -17.45
C GLN A 268 15.67 -17.14 -16.74
N LEU A 269 15.76 -17.08 -15.42
CA LEU A 269 16.43 -18.08 -14.58
C LEU A 269 15.44 -19.15 -14.12
#